data_a58d27215320ebbb027ca56401f7b3c2
#
_entry.id   a58d27215320ebbb027ca56401f7b3c2
#
_cell.length_a   1.000
_cell.length_b   1.000
_cell.length_c   1.000
_cell.angle_alpha   90.00
_cell.angle_beta   90.00
_cell.angle_gamma   90.00
#
_symmetry.space_group_name_H-M   'P 1'
#
loop_
_entity.id
_entity.type
_entity.pdbx_description
1 polymer ?
#
loop_
_entity_poly.entity_id
_entity_poly.type
_entity_poly.pdbx_seq_one_letter_code
_entity_poly.pdbx_strand_id
1 'polypeptide(L)'
;MANIQRIARTLGRDHDVALALWNTGWYEARMLCAFVDEPDRVTSAQMDRWCRDFDNWGTCDTLCFVLFDRTPHAWAKVTTWSTRKPEFERRASFALLASLAGHDKAATDRQFLKGLRLIEKAATDGRHFVKKALLWALRRIGGRNKPLRVATIKVCRRLIASRDSSAQWLGRNALKELERRG
;
A
#
# COMPACT_ATOMS: atom_id res chain seq x y z
N MET A 1 -2.58 -1.37 -19.23
CA MET A 1 -3.63 -1.12 -18.23
C MET A 1 -5.02 -0.96 -18.86
N ALA A 2 -5.22 -0.08 -19.85
CA ALA A 2 -6.55 0.14 -20.49
C ALA A 2 -7.19 -1.15 -21.02
N ASN A 3 -6.45 -2.03 -21.69
CA ASN A 3 -6.96 -3.31 -22.18
C ASN A 3 -7.40 -4.25 -21.05
N ILE A 4 -6.64 -4.33 -19.95
CA ILE A 4 -6.99 -5.13 -18.76
C ILE A 4 -8.32 -4.65 -18.19
N GLN A 5 -8.48 -3.34 -18.00
CA GLN A 5 -9.73 -2.78 -17.48
C GLN A 5 -10.92 -2.99 -18.43
N ARG A 6 -10.69 -2.98 -19.76
CA ARG A 6 -11.75 -3.28 -20.75
C ARG A 6 -12.20 -4.75 -20.63
N ILE A 7 -11.24 -5.69 -20.56
CA ILE A 7 -11.53 -7.12 -20.38
C ILE A 7 -12.26 -7.34 -19.05
N ALA A 8 -11.81 -6.72 -17.96
CA ALA A 8 -12.44 -6.84 -16.65
C ALA A 8 -13.92 -6.39 -16.69
N ARG A 9 -14.23 -5.30 -17.41
CA ARG A 9 -15.61 -4.84 -17.55
C ARG A 9 -16.51 -5.84 -18.31
N THR A 10 -15.95 -6.57 -19.26
CA THR A 10 -16.67 -7.61 -19.98
C THR A 10 -16.91 -8.85 -19.13
N LEU A 11 -15.94 -9.24 -18.31
CA LEU A 11 -16.03 -10.40 -17.41
C LEU A 11 -16.95 -10.14 -16.21
N GLY A 12 -16.96 -8.90 -15.70
CA GLY A 12 -17.62 -8.58 -14.43
C GLY A 12 -16.82 -9.05 -13.22
N ARG A 13 -17.49 -9.12 -12.05
CA ARG A 13 -16.94 -9.63 -10.81
C ARG A 13 -17.19 -11.13 -10.70
N ASP A 14 -16.11 -11.90 -10.48
CA ASP A 14 -16.16 -13.35 -10.31
C ASP A 14 -14.92 -13.81 -9.53
N HIS A 15 -15.14 -14.28 -8.29
CA HIS A 15 -14.07 -14.73 -7.42
C HIS A 15 -13.37 -15.99 -7.93
N ASP A 16 -14.11 -16.95 -8.47
CA ASP A 16 -13.55 -18.23 -8.91
C ASP A 16 -12.70 -18.05 -10.17
N VAL A 17 -13.16 -17.18 -11.09
CA VAL A 17 -12.35 -16.75 -12.24
C VAL A 17 -11.07 -16.02 -11.78
N ALA A 18 -11.15 -15.14 -10.77
CA ALA A 18 -9.96 -14.48 -10.26
C ALA A 18 -8.94 -15.47 -9.66
N LEU A 19 -9.40 -16.49 -8.93
CA LEU A 19 -8.53 -17.55 -8.41
C LEU A 19 -7.86 -18.34 -9.53
N ALA A 20 -8.61 -18.70 -10.58
CA ALA A 20 -8.07 -19.41 -11.73
C ALA A 20 -7.03 -18.58 -12.49
N LEU A 21 -7.32 -17.29 -12.72
CA LEU A 21 -6.40 -16.35 -13.37
C LEU A 21 -5.09 -16.20 -12.57
N TRP A 22 -5.17 -16.08 -11.24
CA TRP A 22 -3.99 -15.97 -10.40
C TRP A 22 -3.04 -17.16 -10.54
N ASN A 23 -3.62 -18.36 -10.57
CA ASN A 23 -2.87 -19.62 -10.66
C ASN A 23 -2.14 -19.82 -11.99
N THR A 24 -2.47 -19.05 -13.04
CA THR A 24 -1.73 -19.08 -14.31
C THR A 24 -0.31 -18.56 -14.20
N GLY A 25 -0.03 -17.71 -13.19
CA GLY A 25 1.26 -17.05 -13.01
C GLY A 25 1.54 -15.89 -13.98
N TRP A 26 0.70 -15.68 -15.00
CA TRP A 26 0.91 -14.62 -15.99
C TRP A 26 0.68 -13.24 -15.38
N TYR A 27 1.57 -12.30 -15.71
CA TYR A 27 1.51 -10.93 -15.18
C TYR A 27 0.17 -10.25 -15.46
N GLU A 28 -0.30 -10.29 -16.71
CA GLU A 28 -1.55 -9.66 -17.12
C GLU A 28 -2.78 -10.31 -16.47
N ALA A 29 -2.75 -11.63 -16.27
CA ALA A 29 -3.80 -12.35 -15.56
C ALA A 29 -3.86 -11.94 -14.07
N ARG A 30 -2.71 -11.85 -13.41
CA ARG A 30 -2.62 -11.35 -12.02
C ARG A 30 -3.09 -9.90 -11.90
N MET A 31 -2.77 -9.05 -12.87
CA MET A 31 -3.28 -7.69 -12.93
C MET A 31 -4.82 -7.65 -13.11
N LEU A 32 -5.36 -8.57 -13.92
CA LEU A 32 -6.80 -8.67 -14.17
C LEU A 32 -7.56 -9.10 -12.91
N CYS A 33 -6.98 -9.99 -12.07
CA CYS A 33 -7.56 -10.43 -10.80
C CYS A 33 -8.00 -9.25 -9.92
N ALA A 34 -7.21 -8.16 -9.87
CA ALA A 34 -7.55 -6.99 -9.07
C ALA A 34 -8.91 -6.37 -9.43
N PHE A 35 -9.32 -6.50 -10.68
CA PHE A 35 -10.56 -5.92 -11.19
C PHE A 35 -11.73 -6.92 -11.22
N VAL A 36 -11.44 -8.21 -11.29
CA VAL A 36 -12.43 -9.28 -11.43
C VAL A 36 -12.82 -9.87 -10.07
N ASP A 37 -11.90 -9.92 -9.10
CA ASP A 37 -12.19 -10.52 -7.80
C ASP A 37 -13.20 -9.70 -6.98
N GLU A 38 -13.96 -10.39 -6.15
CA GLU A 38 -14.99 -9.85 -5.26
C GLU A 38 -14.37 -9.56 -3.87
N PRO A 39 -14.23 -8.28 -3.46
CA PRO A 39 -13.54 -7.92 -2.20
C PRO A 39 -14.10 -8.63 -0.96
N ASP A 40 -15.41 -8.86 -0.92
CA ASP A 40 -16.09 -9.48 0.23
C ASP A 40 -15.83 -11.00 0.32
N ARG A 41 -15.42 -11.64 -0.80
CA ARG A 41 -15.03 -13.06 -0.84
C ARG A 41 -13.54 -13.28 -0.63
N VAL A 42 -12.73 -12.22 -0.75
CA VAL A 42 -11.28 -12.29 -0.53
C VAL A 42 -10.96 -12.60 0.92
N THR A 43 -10.36 -13.75 1.18
CA THR A 43 -9.99 -14.15 2.54
C THR A 43 -8.64 -13.59 2.96
N SER A 44 -8.43 -13.49 4.27
CA SER A 44 -7.12 -13.12 4.85
C SER A 44 -5.99 -14.03 4.38
N ALA A 45 -6.26 -15.36 4.26
CA ALA A 45 -5.29 -16.34 3.79
C ALA A 45 -4.95 -16.16 2.29
N GLN A 46 -5.95 -15.83 1.46
CA GLN A 46 -5.75 -15.50 0.05
C GLN A 46 -4.84 -14.28 -0.11
N MET A 47 -5.09 -13.21 0.64
CA MET A 47 -4.25 -12.02 0.61
C MET A 47 -2.80 -12.35 0.96
N ASP A 48 -2.56 -13.18 1.98
CA ASP A 48 -1.21 -13.61 2.35
C ASP A 48 -0.55 -14.47 1.28
N ARG A 49 -1.29 -15.37 0.64
CA ARG A 49 -0.80 -16.21 -0.45
C ARG A 49 -0.40 -15.37 -1.66
N TRP A 50 -1.29 -14.49 -2.12
CA TRP A 50 -1.02 -13.63 -3.26
C TRP A 50 0.11 -12.62 -3.00
N CYS A 51 0.19 -12.11 -1.77
CA CYS A 51 1.27 -11.20 -1.37
C CYS A 51 2.66 -11.87 -1.43
N ARG A 52 2.78 -13.17 -1.13
CA ARG A 52 4.03 -13.93 -1.27
C ARG A 52 4.48 -14.09 -2.73
N ASP A 53 3.53 -14.06 -3.65
CA ASP A 53 3.81 -14.19 -5.09
C ASP A 53 4.19 -12.85 -5.76
N PHE A 54 4.20 -11.73 -5.02
CA PHE A 54 4.59 -10.44 -5.58
C PHE A 54 6.08 -10.39 -5.89
N ASP A 55 6.42 -10.21 -7.14
CA ASP A 55 7.77 -10.09 -7.69
C ASP A 55 8.04 -8.74 -8.36
N ASN A 56 7.01 -7.90 -8.48
CA ASN A 56 7.09 -6.57 -9.08
C ASN A 56 6.12 -5.57 -8.43
N TRP A 57 6.39 -4.29 -8.59
CA TRP A 57 5.58 -3.21 -8.04
C TRP A 57 4.22 -3.06 -8.73
N GLY A 58 4.12 -3.39 -10.01
CA GLY A 58 2.88 -3.21 -10.78
C GLY A 58 1.76 -4.09 -10.24
N THR A 59 2.00 -5.39 -10.07
CA THR A 59 1.04 -6.33 -9.47
C THR A 59 0.75 -5.95 -8.01
N CYS A 60 1.79 -5.72 -7.20
CA CYS A 60 1.67 -5.34 -5.80
C CYS A 60 0.75 -4.13 -5.60
N ASP A 61 1.03 -3.02 -6.30
CA ASP A 61 0.28 -1.79 -6.13
C ASP A 61 -1.15 -1.91 -6.67
N THR A 62 -1.32 -2.56 -7.82
CA THR A 62 -2.66 -2.73 -8.41
C THR A 62 -3.57 -3.52 -7.49
N LEU A 63 -3.10 -4.65 -6.93
CA LEU A 63 -3.88 -5.43 -5.96
C LEU A 63 -4.20 -4.60 -4.71
N CYS A 64 -3.23 -3.87 -4.16
CA CYS A 64 -3.45 -3.02 -2.99
C CYS A 64 -4.50 -1.92 -3.23
N PHE A 65 -4.49 -1.30 -4.43
CA PHE A 65 -5.32 -0.13 -4.75
C PHE A 65 -6.71 -0.45 -5.27
N VAL A 66 -6.89 -1.61 -5.90
CA VAL A 66 -8.12 -1.94 -6.61
C VAL A 66 -8.95 -2.99 -5.88
N LEU A 67 -8.28 -3.86 -5.10
CA LEU A 67 -8.94 -4.98 -4.45
C LEU A 67 -8.74 -4.99 -2.93
N PHE A 68 -7.49 -5.06 -2.47
CA PHE A 68 -7.19 -5.36 -1.06
C PHE A 68 -7.63 -4.26 -0.09
N ASP A 69 -7.59 -3.00 -0.49
CA ASP A 69 -8.05 -1.87 0.34
C ASP A 69 -9.56 -1.85 0.58
N ARG A 70 -10.31 -2.64 -0.19
CA ARG A 70 -11.78 -2.80 -0.05
C ARG A 70 -12.16 -4.01 0.79
N THR A 71 -11.19 -4.83 1.18
CA THR A 71 -11.45 -6.03 2.00
C THR A 71 -11.53 -5.69 3.49
N PRO A 72 -12.28 -6.46 4.29
CA PRO A 72 -12.32 -6.26 5.74
C PRO A 72 -10.99 -6.54 6.43
N HIS A 73 -10.03 -7.16 5.73
CA HIS A 73 -8.73 -7.58 6.25
C HIS A 73 -7.62 -6.52 6.05
N ALA A 74 -7.88 -5.46 5.29
CA ALA A 74 -6.87 -4.50 4.84
C ALA A 74 -6.03 -3.93 5.99
N TRP A 75 -6.64 -3.40 7.04
CA TRP A 75 -5.93 -2.81 8.18
C TRP A 75 -5.08 -3.81 8.97
N ALA A 76 -5.53 -5.05 9.08
CA ALA A 76 -4.73 -6.10 9.72
C ALA A 76 -3.50 -6.42 8.87
N LYS A 77 -3.63 -6.47 7.53
CA LYS A 77 -2.52 -6.73 6.61
C LYS A 77 -1.49 -5.61 6.60
N VAL A 78 -1.89 -4.34 6.70
CA VAL A 78 -0.94 -3.23 6.89
C VAL A 78 -0.01 -3.54 8.07
N THR A 79 -0.55 -3.98 9.19
CA THR A 79 0.26 -4.26 10.39
C THR A 79 1.15 -5.49 10.20
N THR A 80 0.59 -6.61 9.74
CA THR A 80 1.32 -7.88 9.65
C THR A 80 2.40 -7.87 8.58
N TRP A 81 2.15 -7.25 7.43
CA TRP A 81 3.12 -7.20 6.32
C TRP A 81 4.24 -6.19 6.55
N SER A 82 4.05 -5.19 7.42
CA SER A 82 5.07 -4.17 7.69
C SER A 82 6.40 -4.73 8.25
N THR A 83 6.36 -5.91 8.86
CA THR A 83 7.51 -6.59 9.45
C THR A 83 8.08 -7.72 8.60
N ARG A 84 7.46 -8.02 7.45
CA ARG A 84 7.91 -9.11 6.58
C ARG A 84 9.25 -8.78 5.92
N LYS A 85 10.09 -9.82 5.72
CA LYS A 85 11.44 -9.66 5.16
C LYS A 85 11.46 -9.48 3.63
N PRO A 86 10.67 -10.22 2.81
CA PRO A 86 10.67 -10.06 1.36
C PRO A 86 10.26 -8.64 0.96
N GLU A 87 10.92 -8.09 -0.06
CA GLU A 87 10.79 -6.67 -0.43
C GLU A 87 9.37 -6.30 -0.83
N PHE A 88 8.74 -7.08 -1.73
CA PHE A 88 7.40 -6.76 -2.21
C PHE A 88 6.30 -7.07 -1.20
N GLU A 89 6.48 -8.05 -0.30
CA GLU A 89 5.55 -8.25 0.82
C GLU A 89 5.57 -7.04 1.77
N ARG A 90 6.76 -6.51 2.07
CA ARG A 90 6.90 -5.30 2.89
C ARG A 90 6.41 -4.06 2.16
N ARG A 91 6.67 -3.95 0.85
CA ARG A 91 6.10 -2.90 -0.01
C ARG A 91 4.58 -2.91 0.07
N ALA A 92 3.95 -4.07 -0.05
CA ALA A 92 2.50 -4.23 -0.04
C ALA A 92 1.85 -3.61 1.22
N SER A 93 2.48 -3.75 2.40
CA SER A 93 2.02 -3.08 3.62
C SER A 93 1.84 -1.57 3.41
N PHE A 94 2.86 -0.89 2.87
CA PHE A 94 2.86 0.57 2.76
C PHE A 94 2.12 1.07 1.52
N ALA A 95 2.05 0.27 0.46
CA ALA A 95 1.18 0.52 -0.69
C ALA A 95 -0.31 0.44 -0.27
N LEU A 96 -0.67 -0.58 0.51
CA LEU A 96 -2.01 -0.74 1.07
C LEU A 96 -2.38 0.42 2.03
N LEU A 97 -1.46 0.82 2.90
CA LEU A 97 -1.64 1.99 3.78
C LEU A 97 -1.85 3.28 2.98
N ALA A 98 -1.11 3.47 1.88
CA ALA A 98 -1.28 4.61 0.99
C ALA A 98 -2.64 4.59 0.28
N SER A 99 -3.11 3.41 -0.12
CA SER A 99 -4.43 3.23 -0.72
C SER A 99 -5.54 3.56 0.27
N LEU A 100 -5.51 2.98 1.47
CA LEU A 100 -6.46 3.25 2.54
C LEU A 100 -6.52 4.75 2.89
N ALA A 101 -5.38 5.43 2.91
CA ALA A 101 -5.35 6.87 3.15
C ALA A 101 -6.08 7.68 2.05
N GLY A 102 -6.23 7.14 0.86
CA GLY A 102 -6.99 7.74 -0.23
C GLY A 102 -8.46 7.35 -0.26
N HIS A 103 -8.75 6.08 -0.04
CA HIS A 103 -10.04 5.47 -0.35
C HIS A 103 -10.92 5.25 0.88
N ASP A 104 -10.38 4.84 2.02
CA ASP A 104 -11.15 4.59 3.23
C ASP A 104 -11.52 5.91 3.92
N LYS A 105 -12.68 6.45 3.56
CA LYS A 105 -13.20 7.70 4.13
C LYS A 105 -13.75 7.53 5.54
N ALA A 106 -14.13 6.31 5.92
CA ALA A 106 -14.65 5.99 7.25
C ALA A 106 -13.54 5.80 8.30
N ALA A 107 -12.30 5.51 7.86
CA ALA A 107 -11.17 5.32 8.77
C ALA A 107 -10.88 6.56 9.60
N THR A 108 -10.66 6.33 10.90
CA THR A 108 -10.33 7.37 11.86
C THR A 108 -8.84 7.76 11.77
N ASP A 109 -8.51 8.99 12.22
CA ASP A 109 -7.12 9.45 12.30
C ASP A 109 -6.24 8.53 13.17
N ARG A 110 -6.81 7.86 14.18
CA ARG A 110 -6.09 6.90 15.03
C ARG A 110 -5.44 5.78 14.24
N GLN A 111 -6.11 5.27 13.19
CA GLN A 111 -5.57 4.22 12.33
C GLN A 111 -4.36 4.72 11.53
N PHE A 112 -4.44 5.94 10.99
CA PHE A 112 -3.33 6.55 10.26
C PHE A 112 -2.16 6.94 11.16
N LEU A 113 -2.42 7.38 12.40
CA LEU A 113 -1.37 7.62 13.39
C LEU A 113 -0.60 6.33 13.75
N LYS A 114 -1.30 5.17 13.81
CA LYS A 114 -0.63 3.87 13.90
C LYS A 114 0.21 3.57 12.66
N GLY A 115 -0.33 3.86 11.46
CA GLY A 115 0.39 3.73 10.20
C GLY A 115 1.68 4.56 10.16
N LEU A 116 1.64 5.80 10.63
CA LEU A 116 2.84 6.65 10.75
C LEU A 116 3.93 6.02 11.64
N ARG A 117 3.55 5.36 12.75
CA ARG A 117 4.51 4.64 13.60
C ARG A 117 5.13 3.43 12.89
N LEU A 118 4.36 2.71 12.07
CA LEU A 118 4.89 1.62 11.25
C LEU A 118 5.88 2.12 10.20
N ILE A 119 5.57 3.25 9.54
CA ILE A 119 6.48 3.91 8.61
C ILE A 119 7.79 4.30 9.30
N GLU A 120 7.72 4.91 10.48
CA GLU A 120 8.88 5.34 11.26
C GLU A 120 9.78 4.16 11.63
N LYS A 121 9.19 3.02 12.05
CA LYS A 121 9.92 1.78 12.33
C LYS A 121 10.58 1.15 11.09
N ALA A 122 10.01 1.34 9.91
CA ALA A 122 10.51 0.80 8.67
C ALA A 122 11.42 1.77 7.88
N ALA A 123 11.64 2.99 8.38
CA ALA A 123 12.26 4.08 7.65
C ALA A 123 13.74 3.83 7.28
N THR A 124 14.42 2.92 8.00
CA THR A 124 15.80 2.49 7.73
C THR A 124 15.89 1.44 6.60
N ASP A 125 14.77 0.95 6.07
CA ASP A 125 14.77 0.03 4.95
C ASP A 125 15.18 0.77 3.67
N GLY A 126 16.43 0.59 3.25
CA GLY A 126 17.01 1.27 2.09
C GLY A 126 16.59 0.69 0.74
N ARG A 127 15.89 -0.45 0.70
CA ARG A 127 15.45 -1.10 -0.54
C ARG A 127 14.54 -0.17 -1.35
N HIS A 128 14.82 -0.11 -2.64
CA HIS A 128 14.19 0.90 -3.51
C HIS A 128 12.66 0.88 -3.45
N PHE A 129 12.08 -0.30 -3.60
CA PHE A 129 10.62 -0.41 -3.69
C PHE A 129 9.92 -0.23 -2.34
N VAL A 130 10.54 -0.62 -1.22
CA VAL A 130 10.01 -0.35 0.13
C VAL A 130 10.06 1.16 0.41
N LYS A 131 11.20 1.79 0.17
CA LYS A 131 11.41 3.23 0.40
C LYS A 131 10.42 4.10 -0.39
N LYS A 132 10.11 3.73 -1.63
CA LYS A 132 9.10 4.42 -2.44
C LYS A 132 7.68 4.27 -1.90
N ALA A 133 7.32 3.08 -1.39
CA ALA A 133 6.02 2.86 -0.77
C ALA A 133 5.87 3.63 0.55
N LEU A 134 6.91 3.69 1.38
CA LEU A 134 6.95 4.50 2.60
C LEU A 134 6.71 5.99 2.29
N LEU A 135 7.41 6.53 1.28
CA LEU A 135 7.21 7.91 0.83
C LEU A 135 5.78 8.15 0.37
N TRP A 136 5.23 7.22 -0.41
CA TRP A 136 3.86 7.31 -0.89
C TRP A 136 2.85 7.33 0.24
N ALA A 137 2.98 6.43 1.23
CA ALA A 137 2.11 6.38 2.40
C ALA A 137 2.19 7.68 3.23
N LEU A 138 3.39 8.22 3.50
CA LEU A 138 3.54 9.50 4.20
C LEU A 138 2.79 10.63 3.49
N ARG A 139 2.94 10.73 2.17
CA ARG A 139 2.29 11.77 1.36
C ARG A 139 0.77 11.66 1.39
N ARG A 140 0.25 10.44 1.28
CA ARG A 140 -1.20 10.20 1.28
C ARG A 140 -1.81 10.48 2.64
N ILE A 141 -1.16 10.06 3.73
CA ILE A 141 -1.61 10.34 5.10
C ILE A 141 -1.57 11.84 5.39
N GLY A 142 -0.46 12.50 5.08
CA GLY A 142 -0.32 13.95 5.31
C GLY A 142 -1.23 14.83 4.44
N GLY A 143 -1.70 14.30 3.31
CA GLY A 143 -2.67 14.98 2.45
C GLY A 143 -4.14 14.77 2.85
N ARG A 144 -4.44 13.94 3.84
CA ARG A 144 -5.81 13.56 4.19
C ARG A 144 -6.59 14.67 4.93
N ASN A 145 -5.97 15.26 5.95
CA ASN A 145 -6.55 16.36 6.72
C ASN A 145 -5.46 17.11 7.49
N LYS A 146 -5.82 18.26 8.07
CA LYS A 146 -4.89 19.13 8.82
C LYS A 146 -4.24 18.44 10.05
N PRO A 147 -4.97 17.72 10.94
CA PRO A 147 -4.35 16.98 12.04
C PRO A 147 -3.31 15.94 11.59
N LEU A 148 -3.62 15.13 10.59
CA LEU A 148 -2.69 14.12 10.05
C LEU A 148 -1.52 14.76 9.34
N ARG A 149 -1.70 15.91 8.69
CA ARG A 149 -0.60 16.68 8.10
C ARG A 149 0.40 17.11 9.17
N VAL A 150 -0.07 17.68 10.27
CA VAL A 150 0.78 18.09 11.39
C VAL A 150 1.54 16.89 11.98
N ALA A 151 0.84 15.77 12.18
CA ALA A 151 1.46 14.53 12.67
C ALA A 151 2.53 14.01 11.72
N THR A 152 2.24 13.99 10.41
CA THR A 152 3.18 13.52 9.37
C THR A 152 4.42 14.41 9.30
N ILE A 153 4.26 15.75 9.38
CA ILE A 153 5.40 16.69 9.41
C ILE A 153 6.29 16.43 10.63
N LYS A 154 5.70 16.15 11.80
CA LYS A 154 6.48 15.79 13.00
C LYS A 154 7.30 14.50 12.78
N VAL A 155 6.71 13.49 12.14
CA VAL A 155 7.44 12.26 11.75
C VAL A 155 8.57 12.58 10.78
N CYS A 156 8.31 13.34 9.72
CA CYS A 156 9.33 13.75 8.76
C CYS A 156 10.53 14.43 9.42
N ARG A 157 10.29 15.36 10.36
CA ARG A 157 11.36 16.03 11.10
C ARG A 157 12.21 15.05 11.94
N ARG A 158 11.58 14.07 12.62
CA ARG A 158 12.33 13.03 13.36
C ARG A 158 13.16 12.16 12.42
N LEU A 159 12.61 11.79 11.25
CA LEU A 159 13.34 11.03 10.23
C LEU A 159 14.54 11.80 9.68
N ILE A 160 14.42 13.11 9.48
CA ILE A 160 15.53 13.97 9.04
C ILE A 160 16.64 14.03 10.10
N ALA A 161 16.29 14.03 11.38
CA ALA A 161 17.24 14.04 12.50
C ALA A 161 17.86 12.65 12.77
N SER A 162 17.44 11.59 12.09
CA SER A 162 18.02 10.24 12.20
C SER A 162 19.47 10.22 11.71
N ARG A 163 20.27 9.25 12.21
CA ARG A 163 21.60 8.96 11.67
C ARG A 163 21.57 8.10 10.40
N ASP A 164 20.43 7.50 10.07
CA ASP A 164 20.27 6.63 8.90
C ASP A 164 19.95 7.43 7.64
N SER A 165 20.68 7.20 6.56
CA SER A 165 20.55 7.94 5.30
C SER A 165 19.22 7.70 4.59
N SER A 166 18.64 6.49 4.71
CA SER A 166 17.34 6.16 4.10
C SER A 166 16.22 6.88 4.83
N ALA A 167 16.26 6.90 6.16
CA ALA A 167 15.32 7.66 6.98
C ALA A 167 15.40 9.18 6.68
N GLN A 168 16.61 9.73 6.60
CA GLN A 168 16.81 11.14 6.23
C GLN A 168 16.23 11.46 4.85
N TRP A 169 16.54 10.60 3.86
CA TRP A 169 16.02 10.76 2.50
C TRP A 169 14.48 10.76 2.49
N LEU A 170 13.87 9.80 3.20
CA LEU A 170 12.43 9.67 3.32
C LEU A 170 11.80 10.94 3.92
N GLY A 171 12.35 11.39 5.05
CA GLY A 171 11.86 12.59 5.74
C GLY A 171 11.94 13.85 4.88
N ARG A 172 13.10 14.10 4.22
CA ARG A 172 13.29 15.27 3.35
C ARG A 172 12.33 15.28 2.16
N ASN A 173 12.19 14.14 1.47
CA ASN A 173 11.32 14.05 0.28
C ASN A 173 9.84 14.19 0.65
N ALA A 174 9.39 13.58 1.75
CA ALA A 174 8.02 13.72 2.20
C ALA A 174 7.70 15.16 2.63
N LEU A 175 8.59 15.78 3.42
CA LEU A 175 8.39 17.16 3.91
C LEU A 175 8.29 18.16 2.77
N LYS A 176 9.22 18.11 1.80
CA LYS A 176 9.22 18.99 0.62
C LYS A 176 7.89 18.97 -0.14
N GLU A 177 7.26 17.80 -0.27
CA GLU A 177 5.99 17.71 -0.99
C GLU A 177 4.80 18.15 -0.16
N LEU A 178 4.83 17.92 1.16
CA LEU A 178 3.77 18.39 2.05
C LEU A 178 3.77 19.92 2.14
N GLU A 179 4.92 20.56 2.15
CA GLU A 179 5.04 22.04 2.18
C GLU A 179 4.56 22.67 0.87
N ARG A 180 4.76 22.04 -0.28
CA ARG A 180 4.29 22.55 -1.59
C ARG A 180 2.77 22.51 -1.76
N ARG A 181 2.06 21.73 -0.95
CA ARG A 181 0.60 21.55 -1.05
C ARG A 181 -0.19 22.32 0.00
N GLY A 182 0.46 23.14 0.80
CA GLY A 182 -0.11 24.01 1.81
C GLY A 182 -0.19 25.41 1.35
#